data_980f3966f8b475c59735efec9f96d23f
#
_entry.id   980f3966f8b475c59735efec9f96d23f
#
_cell.length_a   1.000
_cell.length_b   1.000
_cell.length_c   1.000
_cell.angle_alpha   90.00
_cell.angle_beta   90.00
_cell.angle_gamma   90.00
#
_symmetry.space_group_name_H-M   'P 1'
#
loop_
_entity.id
_entity.type
_entity.pdbx_description
1 polymer ?
#
loop_
_entity_poly.entity_id
_entity_poly.type
_entity_poly.pdbx_seq_one_letter_code
_entity_poly.pdbx_strand_id
1 'polypeptide(L)'
;MSQFTSNFKGELIGKNKWRNLEQFEYYREDDETEIITVPEGFVTDFASVPRLFWAIISPIDEHGKAAVVHDYCYATALYNRKVSDVIFLECLEVLGVPEWKRWCMYKAVRIGGWRAWQKHRKREKEEKKMGA
;
A
#
# COMPACT_ATOMS: atom_id res chain seq x y z
N MET A 1 -0.89 -18.26 -7.98
CA MET A 1 -0.65 -17.98 -6.55
C MET A 1 -0.08 -16.57 -6.40
N SER A 2 -0.75 -15.76 -5.56
CA SER A 2 -0.28 -14.38 -5.30
C SER A 2 1.09 -14.39 -4.65
N GLN A 3 1.99 -13.52 -5.09
CA GLN A 3 3.33 -13.46 -4.51
C GLN A 3 4.01 -12.11 -4.74
N PHE A 4 4.99 -11.83 -3.89
CA PHE A 4 5.88 -10.69 -4.04
C PHE A 4 7.21 -11.15 -4.65
N THR A 5 7.85 -10.27 -5.42
CA THR A 5 9.16 -10.57 -5.99
C THR A 5 10.30 -10.37 -4.99
N SER A 6 10.14 -9.44 -4.06
CA SER A 6 11.15 -9.16 -3.03
C SER A 6 10.52 -8.43 -1.86
N ASN A 7 11.31 -8.21 -0.80
CA ASN A 7 10.89 -7.44 0.35
C ASN A 7 10.98 -5.94 0.04
N PHE A 8 10.21 -5.17 0.77
CA PHE A 8 10.31 -3.72 0.72
C PHE A 8 11.64 -3.30 1.36
N LYS A 9 12.40 -2.47 0.63
CA LYS A 9 13.64 -1.87 1.12
C LYS A 9 13.42 -0.37 1.14
N GLY A 10 13.32 0.21 2.34
CA GLY A 10 12.97 1.61 2.49
C GLY A 10 14.03 2.43 3.20
N GLU A 11 14.16 3.69 2.80
CA GLU A 11 14.99 4.68 3.45
C GLU A 11 14.10 5.70 4.15
N LEU A 12 14.34 5.90 5.44
CA LEU A 12 13.61 6.92 6.21
C LEU A 12 14.13 8.30 5.79
N ILE A 13 13.28 9.10 5.15
CA ILE A 13 13.67 10.42 4.62
C ILE A 13 13.03 11.60 5.36
N GLY A 14 12.19 11.30 6.35
CA GLY A 14 11.53 12.33 7.14
C GLY A 14 10.67 11.67 8.20
N LYS A 15 9.89 12.45 8.92
CA LYS A 15 9.02 11.91 9.97
C LYS A 15 7.96 11.02 9.32
N ASN A 16 8.06 9.72 9.58
CA ASN A 16 7.14 8.70 9.04
C ASN A 16 7.07 8.66 7.52
N LYS A 17 8.12 9.14 6.83
CA LYS A 17 8.20 9.07 5.37
C LYS A 17 9.32 8.16 4.94
N TRP A 18 9.01 7.20 4.10
CA TRP A 18 9.94 6.20 3.61
C TRP A 18 10.02 6.23 2.09
N ARG A 19 11.22 6.17 1.56
CA ARG A 19 11.45 6.07 0.10
C ARG A 19 11.77 4.62 -0.24
N ASN A 20 11.08 4.08 -1.25
CA ASN A 20 11.39 2.76 -1.76
C ASN A 20 12.74 2.78 -2.49
N LEU A 21 13.70 1.99 -2.02
CA LEU A 21 15.05 1.95 -2.59
C LEU A 21 15.18 1.02 -3.78
N GLU A 22 14.27 0.06 -3.93
CA GLU A 22 14.35 -0.94 -4.98
C GLU A 22 12.94 -1.29 -5.46
N GLN A 23 12.73 -1.27 -6.77
CA GLN A 23 11.46 -1.66 -7.35
C GLN A 23 11.10 -3.09 -6.94
N PHE A 24 9.85 -3.31 -6.58
CA PHE A 24 9.33 -4.65 -6.34
C PHE A 24 7.93 -4.78 -6.91
N GLU A 25 7.51 -6.03 -7.13
CA GLU A 25 6.25 -6.33 -7.76
C GLU A 25 5.40 -7.26 -6.89
N TYR A 26 4.09 -7.11 -7.02
CA TYR A 26 3.13 -8.02 -6.42
C TYR A 26 2.26 -8.59 -7.55
N TYR A 27 2.25 -9.90 -7.68
CA TYR A 27 1.44 -10.61 -8.66
C TYR A 27 0.15 -11.08 -8.00
N ARG A 28 -0.99 -10.62 -8.52
CA ARG A 28 -2.30 -11.04 -8.02
C ARG A 28 -2.62 -12.42 -8.59
N GLU A 29 -2.77 -13.40 -7.68
CA GLU A 29 -3.07 -14.79 -8.03
C GLU A 29 -2.14 -15.32 -9.15
N ASP A 30 -2.65 -16.07 -10.10
CA ASP A 30 -1.86 -16.61 -11.21
C ASP A 30 -2.04 -15.79 -12.49
N ASP A 31 -2.64 -14.61 -12.37
CA ASP A 31 -2.88 -13.75 -13.52
C ASP A 31 -1.69 -12.82 -13.75
N GLU A 32 -0.87 -13.17 -14.73
CA GLU A 32 0.30 -12.37 -15.11
C GLU A 32 -0.08 -10.97 -15.63
N THR A 33 -1.37 -10.76 -15.94
CA THR A 33 -1.84 -9.45 -16.41
C THR A 33 -2.11 -8.49 -15.25
N GLU A 34 -2.25 -8.99 -14.03
CA GLU A 34 -2.51 -8.17 -12.84
C GLU A 34 -1.27 -8.06 -11.95
N ILE A 35 -0.32 -7.27 -12.42
CA ILE A 35 0.94 -7.02 -11.72
C ILE A 35 0.94 -5.60 -11.19
N ILE A 36 1.21 -5.45 -9.90
CA ILE A 36 1.37 -4.14 -9.27
C ILE A 36 2.85 -3.92 -9.06
N THR A 37 3.40 -2.95 -9.77
CA THR A 37 4.83 -2.60 -9.68
C THR A 37 5.00 -1.35 -8.86
N VAL A 38 5.65 -1.48 -7.70
CA VAL A 38 6.00 -0.31 -6.87
C VAL A 38 7.39 0.15 -7.30
N PRO A 39 7.50 1.34 -7.91
CA PRO A 39 8.78 1.78 -8.47
C PRO A 39 9.78 2.21 -7.42
N GLU A 40 11.05 2.19 -7.79
CA GLU A 40 12.09 2.82 -7.01
C GLU A 40 11.75 4.31 -6.87
N GLY A 41 11.98 4.85 -5.69
CA GLY A 41 11.71 6.26 -5.41
C GLY A 41 10.30 6.57 -4.90
N PHE A 42 9.39 5.60 -4.92
CA PHE A 42 8.06 5.82 -4.37
C PHE A 42 8.16 6.15 -2.88
N VAL A 43 7.51 7.24 -2.46
CA VAL A 43 7.51 7.69 -1.07
C VAL A 43 6.18 7.33 -0.43
N THR A 44 6.23 6.63 0.69
CA THR A 44 5.06 6.25 1.47
C THR A 44 5.15 6.79 2.89
N ASP A 45 4.03 7.21 3.45
CA ASP A 45 3.92 7.59 4.86
C ASP A 45 3.05 6.58 5.63
N PHE A 46 2.62 5.51 4.98
CA PHE A 46 1.73 4.49 5.53
C PHE A 46 0.39 5.06 6.03
N ALA A 47 0.01 6.26 5.58
CA ALA A 47 -1.19 6.93 6.05
C ALA A 47 -2.50 6.24 5.67
N SER A 48 -2.47 5.39 4.65
CA SER A 48 -3.64 4.60 4.23
C SER A 48 -3.99 3.50 5.23
N VAL A 49 -3.04 3.14 6.12
CA VAL A 49 -3.26 2.16 7.18
C VAL A 49 -3.32 2.91 8.53
N PRO A 50 -4.39 2.73 9.32
CA PRO A 50 -4.49 3.40 10.63
C PRO A 50 -3.30 3.08 11.54
N ARG A 51 -2.82 4.11 12.24
CA ARG A 51 -1.65 3.99 13.11
C ARG A 51 -1.74 2.88 14.15
N LEU A 52 -2.95 2.58 14.61
CA LEU A 52 -3.17 1.50 15.56
C LEU A 52 -2.58 0.17 15.08
N PHE A 53 -2.53 -0.04 13.77
CA PHE A 53 -2.03 -1.27 13.17
C PHE A 53 -0.56 -1.22 12.77
N TRP A 54 0.13 -0.09 12.94
CA TRP A 54 1.54 0.04 12.58
C TRP A 54 2.46 -0.88 13.41
N ALA A 55 2.03 -1.23 14.62
CA ALA A 55 2.77 -2.20 15.45
C ALA A 55 2.76 -3.60 14.83
N ILE A 56 1.74 -3.90 14.02
CA ILE A 56 1.58 -5.18 13.34
C ILE A 56 2.23 -5.14 11.95
N ILE A 57 2.15 -3.98 11.27
CA ILE A 57 2.71 -3.78 9.95
C ILE A 57 3.82 -2.73 10.02
N SER A 58 4.93 -3.10 10.63
CA SER A 58 6.10 -2.23 10.69
C SER A 58 6.75 -2.13 9.30
N PRO A 59 7.22 -0.93 8.89
CA PRO A 59 7.98 -0.80 7.64
C PRO A 59 9.24 -1.64 7.60
N ILE A 60 9.74 -2.04 8.77
CA ILE A 60 10.95 -2.86 8.92
C ILE A 60 10.64 -4.35 8.83
N ASP A 61 9.35 -4.70 8.91
CA ASP A 61 8.87 -6.08 8.95
C ASP A 61 8.48 -6.53 7.53
N GLU A 62 8.45 -7.86 7.33
CA GLU A 62 7.95 -8.46 6.08
C GLU A 62 6.55 -7.97 5.72
N HIS A 63 5.71 -7.71 6.72
CA HIS A 63 4.33 -7.27 6.52
C HIS A 63 4.24 -5.83 6.03
N GLY A 64 5.31 -5.05 6.13
CA GLY A 64 5.35 -3.67 5.67
C GLY A 64 5.06 -3.53 4.18
N LYS A 65 5.46 -4.50 3.37
CA LYS A 65 5.24 -4.43 1.92
C LYS A 65 3.76 -4.48 1.54
N ALA A 66 2.90 -5.09 2.35
CA ALA A 66 1.45 -5.03 2.13
C ALA A 66 0.95 -3.60 2.24
N ALA A 67 1.41 -2.87 3.26
CA ALA A 67 1.04 -1.47 3.45
C ALA A 67 1.58 -0.58 2.34
N VAL A 68 2.79 -0.86 1.85
CA VAL A 68 3.39 -0.10 0.73
C VAL A 68 2.58 -0.30 -0.55
N VAL A 69 2.21 -1.53 -0.88
CA VAL A 69 1.37 -1.83 -2.06
C VAL A 69 0.03 -1.11 -1.94
N HIS A 70 -0.60 -1.18 -0.77
CA HIS A 70 -1.88 -0.51 -0.51
C HIS A 70 -1.76 1.01 -0.70
N ASP A 71 -0.72 1.60 -0.13
CA ASP A 71 -0.48 3.03 -0.23
C ASP A 71 -0.21 3.45 -1.68
N TYR A 72 0.54 2.63 -2.42
CA TYR A 72 0.80 2.86 -3.85
C TYR A 72 -0.50 2.83 -4.66
N CYS A 73 -1.38 1.86 -4.40
CA CYS A 73 -2.68 1.79 -5.07
C CYS A 73 -3.54 3.01 -4.77
N TYR A 74 -3.49 3.52 -3.55
CA TYR A 74 -4.20 4.73 -3.18
C TYR A 74 -3.60 5.97 -3.86
N ALA A 75 -2.28 6.06 -3.89
CA ALA A 75 -1.60 7.21 -4.49
C ALA A 75 -1.84 7.32 -5.99
N THR A 76 -1.84 6.19 -6.69
CA THR A 76 -1.94 6.17 -8.16
C THR A 76 -3.36 5.97 -8.68
N ALA A 77 -4.29 5.55 -7.84
CA ALA A 77 -5.63 5.13 -8.25
C ALA A 77 -5.59 4.10 -9.38
N LEU A 78 -4.60 3.21 -9.32
CA LEU A 78 -4.47 2.11 -10.29
C LEU A 78 -5.76 1.30 -10.36
N TYR A 79 -6.40 1.11 -9.20
CA TYR A 79 -7.72 0.53 -9.04
C TYR A 79 -8.58 1.48 -8.23
N ASN A 80 -9.88 1.22 -8.11
CA ASN A 80 -10.73 2.00 -7.21
C ASN A 80 -10.37 1.68 -5.74
N ARG A 81 -10.89 2.49 -4.81
CA ARG A 81 -10.55 2.34 -3.39
C ARG A 81 -10.90 0.97 -2.84
N LYS A 82 -12.07 0.44 -3.18
CA LYS A 82 -12.51 -0.87 -2.68
C LYS A 82 -11.57 -1.99 -3.14
N VAL A 83 -11.22 -1.98 -4.42
CA VAL A 83 -10.31 -3.00 -4.98
C VAL A 83 -8.92 -2.85 -4.35
N SER A 84 -8.46 -1.63 -4.12
CA SER A 84 -7.18 -1.38 -3.43
C SER A 84 -7.19 -2.01 -2.03
N ASP A 85 -8.31 -1.89 -1.31
CA ASP A 85 -8.43 -2.48 0.02
C ASP A 85 -8.49 -4.01 -0.03
N VAL A 86 -9.13 -4.59 -1.05
CA VAL A 86 -9.15 -6.04 -1.26
C VAL A 86 -7.74 -6.54 -1.57
N ILE A 87 -6.96 -5.79 -2.36
CA ILE A 87 -5.57 -6.14 -2.64
C ILE A 87 -4.75 -6.16 -1.35
N PHE A 88 -4.99 -5.21 -0.46
CA PHE A 88 -4.35 -5.20 0.85
C PHE A 88 -4.64 -6.49 1.63
N LEU A 89 -5.91 -6.92 1.64
CA LEU A 89 -6.31 -8.17 2.29
C LEU A 89 -5.57 -9.36 1.67
N GLU A 90 -5.49 -9.43 0.34
CA GLU A 90 -4.74 -10.48 -0.37
C GLU A 90 -3.28 -10.48 0.05
N CYS A 91 -2.65 -9.31 0.10
CA CYS A 91 -1.25 -9.18 0.49
C CYS A 91 -1.01 -9.70 1.90
N LEU A 92 -1.90 -9.36 2.84
CA LEU A 92 -1.79 -9.84 4.21
C LEU A 92 -1.91 -11.35 4.30
N GLU A 93 -2.77 -11.94 3.49
CA GLU A 93 -2.93 -13.39 3.42
C GLU A 93 -1.64 -14.06 2.91
N VAL A 94 -1.09 -13.54 1.82
CA VAL A 94 0.17 -14.04 1.24
C VAL A 94 1.31 -13.99 2.25
N LEU A 95 1.33 -12.94 3.07
CA LEU A 95 2.38 -12.74 4.07
C LEU A 95 2.14 -13.51 5.38
N GLY A 96 1.07 -14.31 5.42
CA GLY A 96 0.81 -15.18 6.56
C GLY A 96 0.19 -14.51 7.78
N VAL A 97 -0.40 -13.34 7.61
CA VAL A 97 -1.12 -12.69 8.71
C VAL A 97 -2.35 -13.53 9.08
N PRO A 98 -2.56 -13.87 10.35
CA PRO A 98 -3.71 -14.67 10.76
C PRO A 98 -5.04 -14.08 10.29
N GLU A 99 -5.99 -14.95 9.97
CA GLU A 99 -7.27 -14.57 9.38
C GLU A 99 -7.98 -13.45 10.16
N TRP A 100 -8.08 -13.59 11.49
CA TRP A 100 -8.77 -12.58 12.30
C TRP A 100 -8.09 -11.21 12.25
N LYS A 101 -6.74 -11.19 12.19
CA LYS A 101 -5.98 -9.93 12.09
C LYS A 101 -6.17 -9.27 10.74
N ARG A 102 -6.06 -10.05 9.66
CA ARG A 102 -6.19 -9.47 8.32
C ARG A 102 -7.59 -8.92 8.05
N TRP A 103 -8.63 -9.57 8.56
CA TRP A 103 -9.99 -9.07 8.44
C TRP A 103 -10.20 -7.80 9.26
N CYS A 104 -9.63 -7.72 10.48
CA CYS A 104 -9.67 -6.50 11.28
C CYS A 104 -8.99 -5.34 10.54
N MET A 105 -7.84 -5.59 9.93
CA MET A 105 -7.09 -4.58 9.20
C MET A 105 -7.82 -4.15 7.94
N TYR A 106 -8.42 -5.11 7.24
CA TYR A 106 -9.24 -4.80 6.06
C TYR A 106 -10.42 -3.89 6.43
N LYS A 107 -11.15 -4.23 7.48
CA LYS A 107 -12.26 -3.38 7.96
C LYS A 107 -11.77 -1.98 8.35
N ALA A 108 -10.61 -1.91 8.99
CA ALA A 108 -10.03 -0.63 9.40
C ALA A 108 -9.74 0.27 8.20
N VAL A 109 -9.16 -0.26 7.12
CA VAL A 109 -8.89 0.55 5.93
C VAL A 109 -10.18 0.88 5.16
N ARG A 110 -11.19 0.00 5.20
CA ARG A 110 -12.49 0.32 4.61
C ARG A 110 -13.17 1.50 5.31
N ILE A 111 -13.09 1.56 6.62
CA ILE A 111 -13.71 2.62 7.42
C ILE A 111 -12.87 3.89 7.42
N GLY A 112 -11.56 3.77 7.61
CA GLY A 112 -10.66 4.90 7.83
C GLY A 112 -9.86 5.36 6.63
N GLY A 113 -9.79 4.56 5.57
CA GLY A 113 -8.92 4.85 4.42
C GLY A 113 -9.39 5.99 3.50
N TRP A 114 -10.65 6.40 3.61
CA TRP A 114 -11.20 7.41 2.70
C TRP A 114 -10.48 8.76 2.79
N ARG A 115 -9.96 9.11 3.96
CA ARG A 115 -9.22 10.37 4.15
C ARG A 115 -7.92 10.37 3.35
N ALA A 116 -7.16 9.27 3.43
CA ALA A 116 -5.93 9.12 2.66
C ALA A 116 -6.22 9.10 1.17
N TRP A 117 -7.28 8.40 0.76
CA TRP A 117 -7.72 8.36 -0.64
C TRP A 117 -8.03 9.77 -1.16
N GLN A 118 -8.81 10.56 -0.43
CA GLN A 118 -9.17 11.91 -0.82
C GLN A 118 -7.96 12.85 -0.84
N LYS A 119 -7.05 12.69 0.10
CA LYS A 119 -5.82 13.47 0.13
C LYS A 119 -5.01 13.29 -1.15
N HIS A 120 -4.87 12.05 -1.62
CA HIS A 120 -4.17 11.77 -2.89
C HIS A 120 -4.91 12.33 -4.08
N ARG A 121 -6.25 12.22 -4.12
CA ARG A 121 -7.06 12.78 -5.22
C ARG A 121 -6.97 14.30 -5.27
N LYS A 122 -6.96 14.93 -4.11
CA LYS A 122 -6.80 16.38 -4.01
C LYS A 122 -5.43 16.83 -4.52
N ARG A 123 -4.39 16.10 -4.15
CA ARG A 123 -3.02 16.37 -4.61
C ARG A 123 -2.93 16.26 -6.13
N GLU A 124 -3.53 15.25 -6.72
CA GLU A 124 -3.56 15.09 -8.18
C GLU A 124 -4.21 16.29 -8.88
N LYS A 125 -5.33 16.78 -8.34
CA LYS A 125 -6.01 17.95 -8.89
C LYS A 125 -5.15 19.20 -8.84
N GLU A 126 -4.43 19.39 -7.75
CA GLU A 126 -3.52 20.52 -7.57
C GLU A 126 -2.35 20.43 -8.56
N GLU A 127 -1.78 19.25 -8.73
CA GLU A 127 -0.69 19.02 -9.70
C GLU A 127 -1.13 19.27 -11.12
N LYS A 128 -2.35 18.86 -11.50
CA LYS A 128 -2.91 19.12 -12.84
C LYS A 128 -3.09 20.61 -13.08
N LYS A 129 -3.54 21.36 -12.08
CA LYS A 129 -3.68 22.81 -12.18
C LYS A 129 -2.34 23.50 -12.38
N MET A 130 -1.30 23.02 -11.72
CA MET A 130 0.05 23.59 -11.81
C MET A 130 0.73 23.21 -13.12
N GLY A 131 0.38 22.07 -13.70
CA GLY A 131 0.97 21.57 -14.93
C GLY A 131 0.26 22.04 -16.22
N ALA A 132 -0.85 22.73 -16.07
CA ALA A 132 -1.65 23.17 -17.23
C ALA A 132 -1.09 24.43 -17.90
#